data_80216db09fc7cb0c674fb87af9e14415
#
_entry.id   80216db09fc7cb0c674fb87af9e14415
#
_cell.length_a   1.000
_cell.length_b   1.000
_cell.length_c   1.000
_cell.angle_alpha   90.00
_cell.angle_beta   90.00
_cell.angle_gamma   90.00
#
_symmetry.space_group_name_H-M   'P 1'
#
loop_
_entity.id
_entity.type
_entity.pdbx_description
1 polymer ?
#
loop_
_entity_poly.entity_id
_entity_poly.type
_entity_poly.pdbx_seq_one_letter_code
_entity_poly.pdbx_strand_id
1 'polypeptide(L)'
;VLNGGGTPVGVVSSEKRANLLREMGCEHVIDRRERDYKFWKDEHTQDEAEWRRLGKDIRSLIGRDVDTVFEHPGRSTFGASVFAAARGGKIVTCAATSGYMIEYDNRHLWMKLKSIVSSHFANYKEAWAANQLVCDGKIQPLLSKTFSLEQTGEAALAVHKNQIEGK
;
A
#
# COMPACT_ATOMS: atom_id res chain seq x y z
N VAL A 1 7.57 -1.59 8.80
CA VAL A 1 7.34 -3.03 8.86
C VAL A 1 8.62 -3.73 9.28
N LEU A 2 9.73 -3.58 8.53
CA LEU A 2 11.03 -4.22 8.85
C LEU A 2 11.51 -3.89 10.27
N ASN A 3 11.50 -2.63 10.68
CA ASN A 3 11.89 -2.21 12.03
C ASN A 3 11.05 -2.82 13.16
N GLY A 4 9.84 -3.28 12.85
CA GLY A 4 8.97 -4.00 13.78
C GLY A 4 9.08 -5.53 13.67
N GLY A 5 10.08 -6.05 12.93
CA GLY A 5 10.27 -7.48 12.73
C GLY A 5 9.25 -8.16 11.81
N GLY A 6 8.48 -7.38 11.06
CA GLY A 6 7.50 -7.90 10.10
C GLY A 6 8.10 -8.13 8.71
N THR A 7 7.49 -9.02 7.94
CA THR A 7 7.84 -9.27 6.54
C THR A 7 6.96 -8.43 5.62
N PRO A 8 7.51 -7.42 4.91
CA PRO A 8 6.73 -6.62 3.97
C PRO A 8 6.50 -7.35 2.65
N VAL A 9 5.32 -7.17 2.07
CA VAL A 9 5.03 -7.47 0.67
C VAL A 9 4.68 -6.15 -0.01
N GLY A 10 5.57 -5.64 -0.85
CA GLY A 10 5.39 -4.39 -1.58
C GLY A 10 4.57 -4.60 -2.85
N VAL A 11 3.59 -3.73 -3.11
CA VAL A 11 2.87 -3.70 -4.39
C VAL A 11 3.14 -2.38 -5.08
N VAL A 12 3.78 -2.43 -6.22
CA VAL A 12 4.23 -1.24 -6.98
C VAL A 12 3.69 -1.25 -8.41
N SER A 13 3.98 -0.20 -9.16
CA SER A 13 3.49 -0.01 -10.53
C SER A 13 4.60 0.14 -11.57
N SER A 14 5.83 -0.20 -11.22
CA SER A 14 6.96 -0.24 -12.16
C SER A 14 8.13 -1.02 -11.57
N GLU A 15 8.94 -1.60 -12.45
CA GLU A 15 10.17 -2.29 -12.09
C GLU A 15 11.16 -1.37 -11.34
N LYS A 16 11.26 -0.10 -11.76
CA LYS A 16 12.09 0.90 -11.06
C LYS A 16 11.70 1.04 -9.59
N ARG A 17 10.40 1.12 -9.29
CA ARG A 17 9.89 1.16 -7.91
C ARG A 17 10.09 -0.18 -7.19
N ALA A 18 10.01 -1.30 -7.91
CA ALA A 18 10.29 -2.61 -7.33
C ALA A 18 11.75 -2.71 -6.88
N ASN A 19 12.69 -2.26 -7.71
CA ASN A 19 14.11 -2.26 -7.37
C ASN A 19 14.41 -1.35 -6.18
N LEU A 20 13.80 -0.17 -6.14
CA LEU A 20 13.92 0.74 -4.99
C LEU A 20 13.44 0.09 -3.68
N LEU A 21 12.31 -0.62 -3.70
CA LEU A 21 11.83 -1.34 -2.51
C LEU A 21 12.79 -2.47 -2.10
N ARG A 22 13.38 -3.18 -3.06
CA ARG A 22 14.38 -4.23 -2.78
C ARG A 22 15.65 -3.65 -2.15
N GLU A 23 16.13 -2.52 -2.65
CA GLU A 23 17.26 -1.79 -2.07
C GLU A 23 16.98 -1.34 -0.62
N MET A 24 15.71 -1.05 -0.30
CA MET A 24 15.26 -0.73 1.06
C MET A 24 15.04 -1.97 1.95
N GLY A 25 15.32 -3.18 1.46
CA GLY A 25 15.18 -4.44 2.20
C GLY A 25 13.81 -5.12 2.08
N CYS A 26 12.92 -4.67 1.19
CA CYS A 26 11.68 -5.37 0.91
C CYS A 26 11.94 -6.45 -0.15
N GLU A 27 12.16 -7.69 0.28
CA GLU A 27 12.48 -8.81 -0.62
C GLU A 27 11.29 -9.24 -1.48
N HIS A 28 10.08 -9.13 -0.96
CA HIS A 28 8.86 -9.59 -1.61
C HIS A 28 8.14 -8.42 -2.27
N VAL A 29 8.23 -8.33 -3.59
CA VAL A 29 7.63 -7.23 -4.36
C VAL A 29 6.81 -7.77 -5.52
N ILE A 30 5.61 -7.24 -5.69
CA ILE A 30 4.70 -7.50 -6.81
C ILE A 30 4.64 -6.24 -7.67
N ASP A 31 5.04 -6.31 -8.93
CA ASP A 31 4.74 -5.26 -9.92
C ASP A 31 3.33 -5.51 -10.49
N ARG A 32 2.39 -4.66 -10.09
CA ARG A 32 0.98 -4.78 -10.51
C ARG A 32 0.77 -4.51 -12.01
N ARG A 33 1.70 -3.81 -12.68
CA ARG A 33 1.60 -3.57 -14.14
C ARG A 33 2.06 -4.80 -14.93
N GLU A 34 3.16 -5.42 -14.51
CA GLU A 34 3.60 -6.69 -15.08
C GLU A 34 2.53 -7.78 -14.91
N ARG A 35 1.94 -7.83 -13.71
CA ARG A 35 0.85 -8.78 -13.41
C ARG A 35 -0.48 -8.42 -14.07
N ASP A 36 -0.69 -7.16 -14.45
CA ASP A 36 -1.91 -6.64 -15.10
C ASP A 36 -3.20 -7.06 -14.40
N TYR A 37 -3.27 -6.89 -13.07
CA TYR A 37 -4.48 -7.22 -12.31
C TYR A 37 -5.66 -6.35 -12.74
N LYS A 38 -6.79 -6.98 -13.02
CA LYS A 38 -8.06 -6.36 -13.39
C LYS A 38 -9.10 -6.65 -12.30
N PHE A 39 -9.01 -6.00 -11.13
CA PHE A 39 -9.94 -6.24 -10.01
C PHE A 39 -11.39 -5.87 -10.29
N TRP A 40 -11.66 -5.19 -11.40
CA TRP A 40 -12.97 -4.83 -11.88
C TRP A 40 -13.13 -5.24 -13.34
N LYS A 41 -14.24 -5.94 -13.66
CA LYS A 41 -14.62 -6.30 -15.03
C LYS A 41 -15.22 -5.11 -15.78
N ASP A 42 -15.98 -4.31 -15.06
CA ASP A 42 -16.62 -3.07 -15.49
C ASP A 42 -16.77 -2.13 -14.30
N GLU A 43 -17.48 -1.00 -14.46
CA GLU A 43 -17.65 0.01 -13.41
C GLU A 43 -18.35 -0.51 -12.15
N HIS A 44 -19.15 -1.58 -12.26
CA HIS A 44 -20.00 -2.08 -11.16
C HIS A 44 -19.68 -3.52 -10.74
N THR A 45 -18.87 -4.25 -11.51
CA THR A 45 -18.64 -5.68 -11.28
C THR A 45 -17.19 -5.96 -10.94
N GLN A 46 -16.96 -6.39 -9.70
CA GLN A 46 -15.62 -6.79 -9.27
C GLN A 46 -15.26 -8.20 -9.79
N ASP A 47 -13.98 -8.46 -9.99
CA ASP A 47 -13.46 -9.74 -10.44
C ASP A 47 -12.76 -10.50 -9.30
N GLU A 48 -13.50 -11.39 -8.66
CA GLU A 48 -12.95 -12.25 -7.61
C GLU A 48 -11.86 -13.22 -8.11
N ALA A 49 -11.84 -13.56 -9.38
CA ALA A 49 -10.78 -14.42 -9.91
C ALA A 49 -9.42 -13.70 -9.83
N GLU A 50 -9.43 -12.39 -10.08
CA GLU A 50 -8.24 -11.54 -9.94
C GLU A 50 -7.81 -11.37 -8.48
N TRP A 51 -8.76 -11.33 -7.54
CA TRP A 51 -8.41 -11.33 -6.11
C TRP A 51 -7.73 -12.64 -5.71
N ARG A 52 -8.23 -13.78 -6.21
CA ARG A 52 -7.60 -15.10 -5.97
C ARG A 52 -6.21 -15.18 -6.59
N ARG A 53 -6.01 -14.56 -7.76
CA ARG A 53 -4.71 -14.48 -8.42
C ARG A 53 -3.71 -13.68 -7.58
N LEU A 54 -4.09 -12.49 -7.10
CA LEU A 54 -3.26 -11.71 -6.16
C LEU A 54 -2.94 -12.51 -4.88
N GLY A 55 -3.94 -13.14 -4.26
CA GLY A 55 -3.73 -13.97 -3.07
C GLY A 55 -2.81 -15.16 -3.32
N LYS A 56 -2.87 -15.78 -4.51
CA LYS A 56 -1.93 -16.83 -4.92
C LYS A 56 -0.51 -16.30 -5.06
N ASP A 57 -0.34 -15.15 -5.68
CA ASP A 57 0.98 -14.52 -5.85
C ASP A 57 1.58 -14.15 -4.49
N ILE A 58 0.80 -13.59 -3.58
CA ILE A 58 1.24 -13.32 -2.20
C ILE A 58 1.69 -14.63 -1.51
N ARG A 59 0.86 -15.67 -1.54
CA ARG A 59 1.21 -16.96 -0.92
C ARG A 59 2.42 -17.62 -1.57
N SER A 60 2.67 -17.43 -2.85
CA SER A 60 3.87 -17.94 -3.51
C SER A 60 5.15 -17.24 -3.03
N LEU A 61 5.04 -15.99 -2.59
CA LEU A 61 6.16 -15.20 -2.07
C LEU A 61 6.46 -15.49 -0.60
N ILE A 62 5.43 -15.57 0.25
CA ILE A 62 5.60 -15.64 1.71
C ILE A 62 4.98 -16.89 2.36
N GLY A 63 4.42 -17.82 1.59
CA GLY A 63 3.83 -19.08 2.06
C GLY A 63 2.46 -18.95 2.73
N ARG A 64 1.90 -17.74 2.90
CA ARG A 64 0.65 -17.49 3.63
C ARG A 64 -0.04 -16.21 3.17
N ASP A 65 -1.27 -15.98 3.63
CA ASP A 65 -1.94 -14.71 3.52
C ASP A 65 -1.31 -13.67 4.48
N VAL A 66 -1.51 -12.38 4.24
CA VAL A 66 -0.91 -11.31 5.04
C VAL A 66 -1.74 -10.98 6.28
N ASP A 67 -1.08 -10.71 7.42
CA ASP A 67 -1.77 -10.36 8.67
C ASP A 67 -2.36 -8.95 8.62
N THR A 68 -1.71 -8.05 7.92
CA THR A 68 -2.15 -6.65 7.80
C THR A 68 -2.00 -6.17 6.37
N VAL A 69 -3.06 -5.57 5.83
CA VAL A 69 -3.05 -4.85 4.55
C VAL A 69 -3.10 -3.36 4.84
N PHE A 70 -2.15 -2.60 4.32
CA PHE A 70 -2.20 -1.14 4.30
C PHE A 70 -2.89 -0.71 3.00
N GLU A 71 -4.12 -0.25 3.12
CA GLU A 71 -4.98 0.11 2.00
C GLU A 71 -5.04 1.63 1.84
N HIS A 72 -4.56 2.11 0.71
CA HIS A 72 -4.49 3.52 0.38
C HIS A 72 -5.34 3.91 -0.85
N PRO A 73 -5.44 3.09 -1.92
CA PRO A 73 -6.19 3.48 -3.12
C PRO A 73 -7.70 3.59 -2.91
N GLY A 74 -8.31 2.74 -2.11
CA GLY A 74 -9.76 2.75 -1.88
C GLY A 74 -10.51 1.90 -2.90
N ARG A 75 -11.51 2.50 -3.60
CA ARG A 75 -12.47 1.76 -4.44
C ARG A 75 -11.85 0.71 -5.35
N SER A 76 -10.76 1.03 -6.03
CA SER A 76 -10.18 0.15 -7.05
C SER A 76 -9.56 -1.13 -6.51
N THR A 77 -9.16 -1.17 -5.24
CA THR A 77 -8.38 -2.28 -4.66
C THR A 77 -8.99 -2.87 -3.39
N PHE A 78 -9.95 -2.20 -2.77
CA PHE A 78 -10.42 -2.55 -1.43
C PHE A 78 -10.97 -3.99 -1.33
N GLY A 79 -11.71 -4.46 -2.33
CA GLY A 79 -12.21 -5.85 -2.38
C GLY A 79 -11.05 -6.87 -2.38
N ALA A 80 -10.03 -6.62 -3.21
CA ALA A 80 -8.83 -7.45 -3.26
C ALA A 80 -8.05 -7.41 -1.93
N SER A 81 -7.98 -6.25 -1.28
CA SER A 81 -7.32 -6.06 0.03
C SER A 81 -8.04 -6.83 1.13
N VAL A 82 -9.38 -6.78 1.16
CA VAL A 82 -10.19 -7.59 2.09
C VAL A 82 -9.98 -9.07 1.82
N PHE A 83 -9.91 -9.49 0.56
CA PHE A 83 -9.65 -10.89 0.20
C PHE A 83 -8.27 -11.35 0.67
N ALA A 84 -7.20 -10.59 0.40
CA ALA A 84 -5.81 -10.96 0.65
C ALA A 84 -5.43 -11.07 2.14
N ALA A 85 -6.14 -10.38 3.03
CA ALA A 85 -5.90 -10.46 4.46
C ALA A 85 -6.18 -11.87 5.01
N ALA A 86 -5.34 -12.34 5.91
CA ALA A 86 -5.46 -13.62 6.59
C ALA A 86 -6.71 -13.67 7.50
N ARG A 87 -7.05 -14.86 8.01
CA ARG A 87 -8.05 -15.01 9.07
C ARG A 87 -7.60 -14.23 10.32
N GLY A 88 -8.49 -13.40 10.86
CA GLY A 88 -8.19 -12.50 11.96
C GLY A 88 -7.32 -11.28 11.57
N GLY A 89 -6.99 -11.14 10.29
CA GLY A 89 -6.15 -10.07 9.77
C GLY A 89 -6.86 -8.70 9.77
N LYS A 90 -6.07 -7.66 9.50
CA LYS A 90 -6.52 -6.27 9.52
C LYS A 90 -6.34 -5.60 8.17
N ILE A 91 -7.30 -4.80 7.76
CA ILE A 91 -7.19 -3.87 6.64
C ILE A 91 -7.14 -2.45 7.24
N VAL A 92 -5.98 -1.81 7.19
CA VAL A 92 -5.78 -0.45 7.68
C VAL A 92 -5.95 0.51 6.53
N THR A 93 -6.96 1.37 6.60
CA THR A 93 -7.26 2.37 5.56
C THR A 93 -7.00 3.78 6.06
N CYS A 94 -6.33 4.60 5.23
CA CYS A 94 -6.03 6.00 5.55
C CYS A 94 -6.37 6.97 4.42
N ALA A 95 -6.75 6.47 3.25
CA ALA A 95 -7.06 7.29 2.08
C ALA A 95 -7.99 6.55 1.12
N ALA A 96 -8.42 7.23 0.07
CA ALA A 96 -9.30 6.68 -0.96
C ALA A 96 -9.09 7.40 -2.30
N THR A 97 -7.85 7.36 -2.82
CA THR A 97 -7.43 8.12 -4.02
C THR A 97 -8.12 7.68 -5.31
N SER A 98 -8.67 6.46 -5.35
CA SER A 98 -9.44 5.94 -6.49
C SER A 98 -10.96 6.02 -6.32
N GLY A 99 -11.45 6.59 -5.22
CA GLY A 99 -12.87 6.76 -4.92
C GLY A 99 -13.22 6.44 -3.48
N TYR A 100 -14.10 7.26 -2.91
CA TYR A 100 -14.50 7.20 -1.49
C TYR A 100 -15.50 6.09 -1.18
N MET A 101 -16.37 5.77 -2.14
CA MET A 101 -17.34 4.67 -1.97
C MET A 101 -16.65 3.36 -2.28
N ILE A 102 -16.54 2.50 -1.28
CA ILE A 102 -15.85 1.22 -1.37
C ILE A 102 -16.83 0.07 -1.35
N GLU A 103 -16.55 -0.95 -2.14
CA GLU A 103 -17.31 -2.17 -2.24
C GLU A 103 -16.40 -3.37 -2.00
N TYR A 104 -16.89 -4.37 -1.30
CA TYR A 104 -16.19 -5.63 -1.08
C TYR A 104 -17.19 -6.75 -0.76
N ASP A 105 -16.82 -7.99 -0.98
CA ASP A 105 -17.62 -9.12 -0.57
C ASP A 105 -17.49 -9.34 0.95
N ASN A 106 -18.56 -9.04 1.66
CA ASN A 106 -18.60 -9.12 3.12
C ASN A 106 -18.36 -10.54 3.65
N ARG A 107 -18.58 -11.59 2.85
CA ARG A 107 -18.26 -12.96 3.23
C ARG A 107 -16.77 -13.12 3.55
N HIS A 108 -15.91 -12.45 2.81
CA HIS A 108 -14.45 -12.47 3.05
C HIS A 108 -14.03 -11.72 4.32
N LEU A 109 -14.88 -10.82 4.84
CA LEU A 109 -14.64 -10.11 6.08
C LEU A 109 -15.12 -10.93 7.29
N TRP A 110 -16.45 -11.17 7.40
CA TRP A 110 -17.02 -11.75 8.61
C TRP A 110 -16.69 -13.23 8.80
N MET A 111 -16.72 -14.06 7.75
CA MET A 111 -16.37 -15.49 7.86
C MET A 111 -14.88 -15.72 8.26
N LYS A 112 -14.05 -14.77 7.98
CA LYS A 112 -12.62 -14.80 8.29
C LYS A 112 -12.25 -13.99 9.53
N LEU A 113 -13.24 -13.41 10.23
CA LEU A 113 -13.04 -12.62 11.45
C LEU A 113 -12.04 -11.46 11.27
N LYS A 114 -12.03 -10.83 10.09
CA LYS A 114 -11.14 -9.72 9.76
C LYS A 114 -11.67 -8.41 10.33
N SER A 115 -10.80 -7.41 10.44
CA SER A 115 -11.15 -6.07 10.89
C SER A 115 -10.75 -5.03 9.86
N ILE A 116 -11.60 -4.04 9.65
CA ILE A 116 -11.26 -2.82 8.93
C ILE A 116 -11.00 -1.75 9.98
N VAL A 117 -9.82 -1.16 9.94
CA VAL A 117 -9.36 -0.16 10.91
C VAL A 117 -9.00 1.11 10.17
N SER A 118 -9.50 2.24 10.64
CA SER A 118 -9.15 3.54 10.08
C SER A 118 -7.89 4.12 10.72
N SER A 119 -7.15 4.89 9.94
CA SER A 119 -6.04 5.71 10.41
C SER A 119 -6.21 7.12 9.87
N HIS A 120 -6.19 8.11 10.75
CA HIS A 120 -6.35 9.51 10.37
C HIS A 120 -5.52 10.41 11.28
N PHE A 121 -4.53 11.06 10.67
CA PHE A 121 -3.55 11.92 11.34
C PHE A 121 -2.76 11.24 12.47
N ALA A 122 -1.85 12.00 13.04
CA ALA A 122 -1.09 11.65 14.23
C ALA A 122 -1.15 12.84 15.20
N ASN A 123 -1.09 12.57 16.47
CA ASN A 123 -0.89 13.61 17.47
C ASN A 123 0.60 14.02 17.53
N TYR A 124 0.92 15.11 18.22
CA TYR A 124 2.30 15.63 18.32
C TYR A 124 3.28 14.61 18.93
N LYS A 125 2.85 13.80 19.88
CA LYS A 125 3.69 12.77 20.51
C LYS A 125 4.06 11.66 19.50
N GLU A 126 3.10 11.23 18.71
CA GLU A 126 3.30 10.22 17.65
C GLU A 126 4.19 10.78 16.53
N ALA A 127 3.94 12.04 16.11
CA ALA A 127 4.76 12.71 15.11
C ALA A 127 6.21 12.88 15.59
N TRP A 128 6.41 13.24 16.87
CA TRP A 128 7.72 13.33 17.48
C TRP A 128 8.43 11.96 17.52
N ALA A 129 7.73 10.92 17.93
CA ALA A 129 8.28 9.55 17.96
C ALA A 129 8.68 9.07 16.55
N ALA A 130 7.87 9.37 15.52
CA ALA A 130 8.20 9.05 14.14
C ALA A 130 9.45 9.82 13.67
N ASN A 131 9.55 11.11 14.00
CA ASN A 131 10.72 11.95 13.70
C ASN A 131 11.99 11.38 14.37
N GLN A 132 11.87 10.89 15.61
CA GLN A 132 13.00 10.29 16.31
C GLN A 132 13.54 9.04 15.57
N LEU A 133 12.66 8.23 14.95
CA LEU A 133 13.08 7.09 14.14
C LEU A 133 13.90 7.52 12.90
N VAL A 134 13.58 8.69 12.34
CA VAL A 134 14.36 9.28 11.23
C VAL A 134 15.71 9.77 11.76
N CYS A 135 15.74 10.49 12.87
CA CYS A 135 16.98 10.98 13.49
C CYS A 135 17.93 9.84 13.91
N ASP A 136 17.37 8.73 14.37
CA ASP A 136 18.12 7.52 14.75
C ASP A 136 18.58 6.69 13.52
N GLY A 137 18.28 7.13 12.30
CA GLY A 137 18.62 6.42 11.07
C GLY A 137 17.83 5.13 10.83
N LYS A 138 16.78 4.87 11.62
CA LYS A 138 15.93 3.67 11.50
C LYS A 138 14.94 3.77 10.34
N ILE A 139 14.61 4.99 9.93
CA ILE A 139 13.77 5.27 8.76
C ILE A 139 14.51 6.27 7.88
N GLN A 140 14.71 5.92 6.62
CA GLN A 140 15.21 6.84 5.60
C GLN A 140 14.02 7.37 4.79
N PRO A 141 13.70 8.68 4.87
CA PRO A 141 12.74 9.29 3.97
C PRO A 141 13.26 9.18 2.52
N LEU A 142 12.38 8.77 1.61
CA LEU A 142 12.71 8.77 0.18
C LEU A 142 12.70 10.20 -0.35
N LEU A 143 13.83 10.87 -0.24
CA LEU A 143 14.02 12.21 -0.80
C LEU A 143 14.51 12.08 -2.24
N SER A 144 13.68 12.40 -3.22
CA SER A 144 14.03 12.32 -4.63
C SER A 144 14.63 13.60 -5.19
N LYS A 145 14.15 14.76 -4.73
CA LYS A 145 14.61 16.06 -5.21
C LYS A 145 14.35 17.16 -4.18
N THR A 146 15.27 18.09 -4.11
CA THR A 146 15.12 19.33 -3.32
C THR A 146 14.90 20.51 -4.26
N PHE A 147 14.00 21.41 -3.89
CA PHE A 147 13.69 22.64 -4.61
C PHE A 147 13.92 23.84 -3.71
N SER A 148 14.31 24.98 -4.28
CA SER A 148 14.31 26.24 -3.53
C SER A 148 12.87 26.74 -3.31
N LEU A 149 12.69 27.71 -2.42
CA LEU A 149 11.37 28.30 -2.17
C LEU A 149 10.77 28.95 -3.42
N GLU A 150 11.61 29.55 -4.27
CA GLU A 150 11.20 30.18 -5.53
C GLU A 150 10.66 29.13 -6.53
N GLN A 151 11.12 27.89 -6.41
CA GLN A 151 10.72 26.77 -7.26
C GLN A 151 9.49 26.01 -6.75
N THR A 152 8.76 26.53 -5.76
CA THR A 152 7.58 25.87 -5.19
C THR A 152 6.54 25.48 -6.25
N GLY A 153 6.32 26.34 -7.26
CA GLY A 153 5.40 26.06 -8.36
C GLY A 153 5.88 24.89 -9.25
N GLU A 154 7.16 24.80 -9.52
CA GLU A 154 7.76 23.67 -10.27
C GLU A 154 7.64 22.37 -9.47
N ALA A 155 7.91 22.41 -8.16
CA ALA A 155 7.76 21.26 -7.26
C ALA A 155 6.32 20.74 -7.25
N ALA A 156 5.34 21.63 -7.08
CA ALA A 156 3.93 21.27 -7.10
C ALA A 156 3.50 20.65 -8.46
N LEU A 157 3.97 21.21 -9.56
CA LEU A 157 3.71 20.69 -10.90
C LEU A 157 4.34 19.29 -11.11
N ALA A 158 5.54 19.08 -10.63
CA ALA A 158 6.24 17.79 -10.72
C ALA A 158 5.49 16.69 -9.93
N VAL A 159 4.99 17.01 -8.73
CA VAL A 159 4.12 16.11 -7.95
C VAL A 159 2.82 15.83 -8.69
N HIS A 160 2.14 16.85 -9.19
CA HIS A 160 0.88 16.72 -9.95
C HIS A 160 1.05 15.81 -11.18
N LYS A 161 2.16 15.95 -11.90
CA LYS A 161 2.51 15.12 -13.06
C LYS A 161 3.07 13.74 -12.72
N ASN A 162 3.13 13.38 -11.42
CA ASN A 162 3.71 12.13 -10.93
C ASN A 162 5.17 11.89 -11.41
N GLN A 163 5.96 12.95 -11.45
CA GLN A 163 7.38 12.95 -11.86
C GLN A 163 8.33 12.78 -10.68
N ILE A 164 7.80 12.69 -9.46
CA ILE A 164 8.55 12.51 -8.21
C ILE A 164 8.36 11.06 -7.73
N GLU A 165 9.44 10.39 -7.37
CA GLU A 165 9.42 9.01 -6.88
C GLU A 165 9.72 8.90 -5.38
N GLY A 166 9.20 9.79 -4.60
CA GLY A 166 9.41 9.90 -3.17
C GLY A 166 8.91 11.24 -2.67
N LYS A 167 9.72 11.89 -1.87
CA LYS A 167 9.46 13.23 -1.33
C LYS A 167 10.46 14.24 -1.88
#